data_bb73cbd47356be9bd0cec91e336ec8b8
#
_entry.id   bb73cbd47356be9bd0cec91e336ec8b8
#
_cell.length_a   1.000
_cell.length_b   1.000
_cell.length_c   1.000
_cell.angle_alpha   90.00
_cell.angle_beta   90.00
_cell.angle_gamma   90.00
#
_symmetry.space_group_name_H-M   'P 1'
#
loop_
_entity.id
_entity.type
_entity.pdbx_description
1 polymer ?
#
loop_
_entity_poly.entity_id
_entity_poly.type
_entity_poly.pdbx_seq_one_letter_code
_entity_poly.pdbx_strand_id
1 'polypeptide(L)'
;MFGMIGKMRAAPGKRAELIAILGDSTEAMPGCLSYIVAEDASDPDGIWITEVWDNETNHKASLQLPSVQSAITKARPIIAGFDMSVKTT
;
A
#
# COMPACT_ATOMS: atom_id res chain seq x y z
N MET A 1 -0.18 -18.82 3.11
CA MET A 1 0.23 -17.57 2.43
C MET A 1 -0.95 -16.62 2.41
N PHE A 2 -0.71 -15.35 2.59
CA PHE A 2 -1.75 -14.32 2.59
C PHE A 2 -1.41 -13.25 1.55
N GLY A 3 -2.38 -12.84 0.74
CA GLY A 3 -2.19 -11.77 -0.24
C GLY A 3 -3.27 -10.72 -0.18
N MET A 4 -2.93 -9.51 -0.60
CA MET A 4 -3.87 -8.41 -0.79
C MET A 4 -3.61 -7.73 -2.12
N ILE A 5 -4.68 -7.44 -2.83
CA ILE A 5 -4.64 -6.66 -4.06
C ILE A 5 -5.59 -5.48 -3.84
N GLY A 6 -5.05 -4.28 -3.92
CA GLY A 6 -5.83 -3.09 -3.67
C GLY A 6 -5.62 -2.02 -4.72
N LYS A 7 -6.68 -1.26 -5.00
CA LYS A 7 -6.59 -0.05 -5.79
C LYS A 7 -6.98 1.14 -4.94
N MET A 8 -6.12 2.16 -4.92
CA MET A 8 -6.43 3.44 -4.29
C MET A 8 -6.29 4.56 -5.30
N ARG A 9 -6.91 5.70 -5.00
CA ARG A 9 -6.77 6.92 -5.79
C ARG A 9 -6.07 7.99 -4.95
N ALA A 10 -5.05 8.60 -5.55
CA ALA A 10 -4.43 9.79 -4.99
C ALA A 10 -5.28 11.02 -5.28
N ALA A 11 -5.12 12.06 -4.46
CA ALA A 11 -5.64 13.37 -4.80
C ALA A 11 -5.04 13.83 -6.15
N PRO A 12 -5.77 14.63 -6.94
CA PRO A 12 -5.29 15.03 -8.27
C PRO A 12 -3.87 15.59 -8.25
N GLY A 13 -3.00 15.01 -9.09
CA GLY A 13 -1.60 15.41 -9.20
C GLY A 13 -0.68 14.91 -8.08
N LYS A 14 -1.17 14.09 -7.15
CA LYS A 14 -0.39 13.61 -5.99
C LYS A 14 0.04 12.16 -6.08
N ARG A 15 -0.20 11.47 -7.21
CA ARG A 15 0.12 10.05 -7.34
C ARG A 15 1.60 9.75 -7.11
N ALA A 16 2.50 10.53 -7.71
CA ALA A 16 3.94 10.30 -7.56
C ALA A 16 4.39 10.46 -6.11
N GLU A 17 3.87 11.47 -5.40
CA GLU A 17 4.17 11.70 -3.99
C GLU A 17 3.66 10.54 -3.13
N LEU A 18 2.45 10.07 -3.40
CA LEU A 18 1.87 8.95 -2.65
C LEU A 18 2.67 7.66 -2.89
N ILE A 19 3.07 7.39 -4.12
CA ILE A 19 3.90 6.21 -4.45
C ILE A 19 5.23 6.28 -3.68
N ALA A 20 5.86 7.44 -3.61
CA ALA A 20 7.11 7.60 -2.86
C ALA A 20 6.93 7.30 -1.37
N ILE A 21 5.83 7.76 -0.76
CA ILE A 21 5.52 7.47 0.64
C ILE A 21 5.32 5.97 0.85
N LEU A 22 4.57 5.31 -0.02
CA LEU A 22 4.32 3.88 0.07
C LEU A 22 5.59 3.06 -0.11
N GLY A 23 6.48 3.49 -1.01
CA GLY A 23 7.76 2.82 -1.24
C GLY A 23 8.70 2.89 -0.04
N ASP A 24 8.71 4.00 0.67
CA ASP A 24 9.57 4.20 1.83
C ASP A 24 9.21 3.28 3.00
N SER A 25 7.98 2.80 3.07
CA SER A 25 7.51 1.97 4.18
C SER A 25 7.75 0.47 3.97
N THR A 26 8.30 0.05 2.81
CA THR A 26 8.41 -1.38 2.47
C THR A 26 9.60 -2.07 3.10
N GLU A 27 10.56 -1.34 3.66
CA GLU A 27 11.74 -1.93 4.29
C GLU A 27 11.38 -2.49 5.67
N ALA A 28 12.00 -3.63 6.01
CA ALA A 28 11.93 -4.24 7.33
C ALA A 28 10.51 -4.54 7.82
N MET A 29 9.66 -5.09 6.95
CA MET A 29 8.35 -5.63 7.36
C MET A 29 8.45 -7.15 7.50
N PRO A 30 8.54 -7.69 8.73
CA PRO A 30 8.67 -9.13 8.94
C PRO A 30 7.52 -9.91 8.33
N GLY A 31 7.85 -10.96 7.58
CA GLY A 31 6.85 -11.82 6.93
C GLY A 31 6.35 -11.31 5.59
N CYS A 32 6.77 -10.13 5.15
CA CYS A 32 6.43 -9.61 3.83
C CYS A 32 7.30 -10.30 2.76
N LEU A 33 6.65 -11.03 1.87
CA LEU A 33 7.33 -11.76 0.79
C LEU A 33 7.43 -10.92 -0.47
N SER A 34 6.41 -10.08 -0.73
CA SER A 34 6.37 -9.22 -1.91
C SER A 34 5.49 -8.02 -1.62
N TYR A 35 5.90 -6.85 -2.10
CA TYR A 35 5.13 -5.62 -2.00
C TYR A 35 5.41 -4.80 -3.25
N ILE A 36 4.40 -4.69 -4.11
CA ILE A 36 4.53 -4.02 -5.40
C ILE A 36 3.53 -2.88 -5.48
N VAL A 37 4.02 -1.70 -5.79
CA VAL A 37 3.21 -0.50 -6.00
C VAL A 37 3.36 -0.12 -7.48
N ALA A 38 2.23 -0.06 -8.18
CA ALA A 38 2.22 0.23 -9.62
C ALA A 38 1.20 1.30 -9.95
N GLU A 39 1.47 2.06 -11.00
CA GLU A 39 0.53 3.05 -11.52
C GLU A 39 -0.55 2.35 -12.34
N ASP A 40 -1.82 2.76 -12.18
CA ASP A 40 -2.88 2.31 -13.05
C ASP A 40 -2.62 2.82 -14.48
N ALA A 41 -2.77 1.94 -15.46
CA ALA A 41 -2.45 2.25 -16.85
C ALA A 41 -3.43 3.25 -17.48
N SER A 42 -4.65 3.38 -16.96
CA SER A 42 -5.70 4.22 -17.53
C SER A 42 -6.20 5.33 -16.61
N ASP A 43 -5.89 5.27 -15.31
CA ASP A 43 -6.33 6.27 -14.34
C ASP A 43 -5.10 7.05 -13.86
N PRO A 44 -4.97 8.35 -14.18
CA PRO A 44 -3.79 9.13 -13.82
C PRO A 44 -3.58 9.30 -12.30
N ASP A 45 -4.61 9.05 -11.51
CA ASP A 45 -4.53 9.11 -10.04
C ASP A 45 -4.59 7.73 -9.40
N GLY A 46 -4.73 6.67 -10.18
CA GLY A 46 -4.88 5.30 -9.69
C GLY A 46 -3.55 4.64 -9.35
N ILE A 47 -3.56 3.89 -8.24
CA ILE A 47 -2.41 3.13 -7.76
C ILE A 47 -2.88 1.73 -7.42
N TRP A 48 -2.16 0.71 -7.92
CA TRP A 48 -2.37 -0.67 -7.56
C TRP A 48 -1.29 -1.13 -6.60
N ILE A 49 -1.70 -1.79 -5.52
CA ILE A 49 -0.78 -2.37 -4.54
C ILE A 49 -1.05 -3.86 -4.49
N THR A 50 0.00 -4.65 -4.70
CA THR A 50 -0.06 -6.11 -4.59
C THR A 50 0.90 -6.54 -3.49
N GLU A 51 0.37 -7.18 -2.46
CA GLU A 51 1.14 -7.63 -1.30
C GLU A 51 1.01 -9.12 -1.14
N VAL A 52 2.12 -9.77 -0.78
CA VAL A 52 2.14 -11.19 -0.41
C VAL A 52 2.88 -11.32 0.92
N TRP A 53 2.25 -12.00 1.86
CA TRP A 53 2.74 -12.23 3.22
C TRP A 53 2.77 -13.72 3.52
N ASP A 54 3.64 -14.14 4.44
CA ASP A 54 3.66 -15.53 4.90
C ASP A 54 2.34 -15.89 5.61
N ASN A 55 1.74 -14.95 6.36
CA ASN A 55 0.43 -15.12 6.97
C ASN A 55 -0.24 -13.76 7.24
N GLU A 56 -1.54 -13.79 7.51
CA GLU A 56 -2.30 -12.57 7.78
C GLU A 56 -1.91 -11.88 9.09
N THR A 57 -1.50 -12.65 10.09
CA THR A 57 -1.08 -12.12 11.38
C THR A 57 0.11 -11.17 11.21
N ASN A 58 1.09 -11.54 10.40
CA ASN A 58 2.25 -10.68 10.14
C ASN A 58 1.87 -9.43 9.33
N HIS A 59 0.91 -9.54 8.41
CA HIS A 59 0.38 -8.35 7.74
C HIS A 59 -0.25 -7.38 8.75
N LYS A 60 -1.09 -7.88 9.63
CA LYS A 60 -1.73 -7.04 10.67
C LYS A 60 -0.69 -6.42 11.61
N ALA A 61 0.32 -7.20 12.01
CA ALA A 61 1.39 -6.70 12.86
C ALA A 61 2.18 -5.57 12.20
N SER A 62 2.35 -5.60 10.87
CA SER A 62 3.07 -4.55 10.14
C SER A 62 2.40 -3.18 10.29
N LEU A 63 1.09 -3.14 10.47
CA LEU A 63 0.34 -1.89 10.63
C LEU A 63 0.68 -1.17 11.94
N GLN A 64 1.34 -1.85 12.88
CA GLN A 64 1.78 -1.28 14.15
C GLN A 64 3.24 -0.80 14.12
N LEU A 65 3.97 -1.06 13.03
CA LEU A 65 5.36 -0.62 12.91
C LEU A 65 5.43 0.91 12.82
N PRO A 66 6.37 1.57 13.53
CA PRO A 66 6.49 3.02 13.48
C PRO A 66 6.68 3.57 12.07
N SER A 67 7.45 2.90 11.21
CA SER A 67 7.65 3.31 9.82
C SER A 67 6.35 3.27 9.03
N VAL A 68 5.53 2.25 9.23
CA VAL A 68 4.22 2.11 8.56
C VAL A 68 3.24 3.15 9.09
N GLN A 69 3.20 3.36 10.40
CA GLN A 69 2.34 4.39 11.01
C GLN A 69 2.69 5.79 10.49
N SER A 70 3.97 6.08 10.37
CA SER A 70 4.45 7.36 9.81
C SER A 70 4.02 7.52 8.35
N ALA A 71 4.16 6.47 7.54
CA ALA A 71 3.74 6.49 6.15
C ALA A 71 2.23 6.72 6.02
N ILE A 72 1.42 6.05 6.83
CA ILE A 72 -0.04 6.22 6.84
C ILE A 72 -0.41 7.67 7.17
N THR A 73 0.23 8.26 8.17
CA THR A 73 -0.01 9.65 8.57
C THR A 73 0.30 10.61 7.42
N LYS A 74 1.40 10.40 6.72
CA LYS A 74 1.79 11.24 5.58
C LYS A 74 0.88 11.04 4.37
N ALA A 75 0.40 9.81 4.16
CA ALA A 75 -0.39 9.45 2.99
C ALA A 75 -1.83 9.94 3.09
N ARG A 76 -2.43 9.96 4.28
CA ARG A 76 -3.85 10.29 4.46
C ARG A 76 -4.30 11.55 3.74
N PRO A 77 -3.59 12.70 3.85
CA PRO A 77 -4.05 13.94 3.22
C PRO A 77 -4.10 13.87 1.69
N ILE A 78 -3.38 12.93 1.08
CA ILE A 78 -3.29 12.82 -0.38
C ILE A 78 -3.93 11.57 -0.94
N ILE A 79 -4.64 10.79 -0.12
CA ILE A 79 -5.49 9.69 -0.59
C ILE A 79 -6.89 10.21 -0.80
N ALA A 80 -7.41 10.10 -2.04
CA ALA A 80 -8.77 10.51 -2.38
C ALA A 80 -9.79 9.40 -2.12
N GLY A 81 -9.38 8.13 -2.22
CA GLY A 81 -10.27 7.00 -1.98
C GLY A 81 -9.63 5.65 -2.23
N PHE A 82 -10.38 4.61 -1.86
CA PHE A 82 -10.02 3.22 -2.10
C PHE A 82 -11.10 2.60 -2.98
N ASP A 83 -10.72 2.13 -4.16
CA ASP A 83 -11.68 1.63 -5.15
C ASP A 83 -11.89 0.12 -5.05
N MET A 84 -10.88 -0.63 -4.60
CA MET A 84 -10.92 -2.08 -4.54
C MET A 84 -9.97 -2.60 -3.48
N SER A 85 -10.37 -3.69 -2.81
CA SER A 85 -9.49 -4.44 -1.92
C SER A 85 -9.93 -5.90 -1.94
N VAL A 86 -9.00 -6.79 -2.31
CA VAL A 86 -9.24 -8.23 -2.38
C VAL A 86 -8.18 -8.94 -1.56
N LYS A 87 -8.62 -9.88 -0.71
CA LYS A 87 -7.72 -10.75 0.05
C LYS A 87 -7.63 -12.11 -0.63
N THR A 88 -6.43 -12.67 -0.64
CA THR A 88 -6.16 -14.03 -1.14
C THR A 88 -5.51 -14.89 -0.06
N THR A 89 -5.61 -16.18 -0.20
CA THR A 89 -4.99 -17.15 0.72
C THR A 89 -4.02 -18.05 0.00
#